data_db4b83c3bac74ac81a11f95f73e43a98
#
_entry.id   db4b83c3bac74ac81a11f95f73e43a98
#
_cell.length_a   1.000
_cell.length_b   1.000
_cell.length_c   1.000
_cell.angle_alpha   90.00
_cell.angle_beta   90.00
_cell.angle_gamma   90.00
#
_symmetry.space_group_name_H-M   'P 1'
#
loop_
_entity.id
_entity.type
_entity.pdbx_description
1 polymer ?
#
loop_
_entity_poly.entity_id
_entity_poly.type
_entity_poly.pdbx_seq_one_letter_code
_entity_poly.pdbx_strand_id
1 'polypeptide(L)'
;MSSLQKILDIQYVKMENEHIADILEIERDSYGYPWSEKIFLDCITHNYHCKVLLLDEILVGYVITSLVQNECHIMNLCIKKNYRSHGYGKYLLNELHKEITNFNCKLVFLECRPSNKSALSLYKKEGYNEVGIRKNYYPAPSGYEDALILAKNVKE
;
A
#
# COMPACT_ATOMS: atom_id res chain seq x y z
N MET A 1 2.58 -0.54 40.02
CA MET A 1 1.31 -0.87 39.38
C MET A 1 1.45 -1.07 37.93
N SER A 2 1.13 -2.24 37.46
CA SER A 2 1.19 -2.49 36.03
C SER A 2 -0.01 -1.82 35.36
N SER A 3 0.25 -0.93 34.42
CA SER A 3 -0.80 -0.46 33.53
C SER A 3 -1.17 -1.63 32.63
N LEU A 4 -2.43 -1.96 32.58
CA LEU A 4 -2.92 -2.92 31.61
C LEU A 4 -2.66 -2.32 30.22
N GLN A 5 -1.72 -2.91 29.49
CA GLN A 5 -1.53 -2.53 28.10
C GLN A 5 -2.80 -2.87 27.34
N LYS A 6 -3.44 -1.85 26.79
CA LYS A 6 -4.61 -2.06 25.95
C LYS A 6 -4.13 -2.77 24.68
N ILE A 7 -4.67 -3.97 24.45
CA ILE A 7 -4.40 -4.70 23.22
C ILE A 7 -5.25 -4.06 22.12
N LEU A 8 -4.57 -3.53 21.11
CA LEU A 8 -5.25 -2.94 19.97
C LEU A 8 -5.76 -4.03 19.04
N ASP A 9 -6.98 -3.90 18.58
CA ASP A 9 -7.58 -4.81 17.60
C ASP A 9 -7.15 -4.38 16.20
N ILE A 10 -6.27 -5.16 15.57
CA ILE A 10 -5.78 -4.89 14.23
C ILE A 10 -6.48 -5.84 13.28
N GLN A 11 -7.15 -5.29 12.26
CA GLN A 11 -7.85 -6.08 11.26
C GLN A 11 -7.37 -5.73 9.85
N TYR A 12 -7.03 -6.75 9.09
CA TYR A 12 -6.70 -6.66 7.67
C TYR A 12 -7.89 -7.25 6.92
N VAL A 13 -8.72 -6.41 6.32
CA VAL A 13 -10.00 -6.83 5.77
C VAL A 13 -10.23 -6.27 4.38
N LYS A 14 -11.19 -6.87 3.67
CA LYS A 14 -11.56 -6.44 2.32
C LYS A 14 -12.04 -4.98 2.33
N MET A 15 -11.58 -4.22 1.34
CA MET A 15 -12.06 -2.84 1.13
C MET A 15 -13.49 -2.88 0.60
N GLU A 16 -14.37 -2.12 1.25
CA GLU A 16 -15.78 -2.00 0.86
C GLU A 16 -16.09 -0.55 0.52
N ASN A 17 -17.24 -0.33 -0.13
CA ASN A 17 -17.66 1.04 -0.49
C ASN A 17 -17.73 1.96 0.72
N GLU A 18 -18.11 1.44 1.87
CA GLU A 18 -18.18 2.22 3.12
C GLU A 18 -16.83 2.78 3.57
N HIS A 19 -15.73 2.22 3.10
CA HIS A 19 -14.38 2.66 3.44
C HIS A 19 -13.89 3.84 2.59
N ILE A 20 -14.55 4.12 1.48
CA ILE A 20 -14.04 5.06 0.47
C ILE A 20 -13.86 6.47 1.02
N ALA A 21 -14.81 6.96 1.83
CA ALA A 21 -14.71 8.31 2.39
C ALA A 21 -13.43 8.50 3.19
N ASP A 22 -13.11 7.53 4.07
CA ASP A 22 -11.91 7.59 4.89
C ASP A 22 -10.65 7.44 4.04
N ILE A 23 -10.68 6.56 3.04
CA ILE A 23 -9.56 6.37 2.13
C ILE A 23 -9.23 7.65 1.37
N LEU A 24 -10.27 8.34 0.86
CA LEU A 24 -10.05 9.59 0.12
C LEU A 24 -9.42 10.67 0.99
N GLU A 25 -9.83 10.75 2.25
CA GLU A 25 -9.23 11.70 3.18
C GLU A 25 -7.75 11.41 3.36
N ILE A 26 -7.38 10.13 3.56
CA ILE A 26 -5.98 9.72 3.72
C ILE A 26 -5.20 9.98 2.43
N GLU A 27 -5.79 9.63 1.29
CA GLU A 27 -5.14 9.80 -0.02
C GLU A 27 -4.83 11.27 -0.30
N ARG A 28 -5.81 12.15 -0.11
CA ARG A 28 -5.67 13.58 -0.34
C ARG A 28 -4.66 14.23 0.60
N ASP A 29 -4.61 13.75 1.84
CA ASP A 29 -3.66 14.26 2.84
C ASP A 29 -2.23 13.76 2.59
N SER A 30 -2.09 12.66 1.89
CA SER A 30 -0.79 11.99 1.72
C SER A 30 -0.08 12.33 0.40
N TYR A 31 -0.83 12.65 -0.65
CA TYR A 31 -0.25 12.79 -2.00
C TYR A 31 -0.62 14.10 -2.65
N GLY A 32 0.38 14.69 -3.36
CA GLY A 32 0.14 15.92 -4.14
C GLY A 32 -0.74 15.69 -5.36
N TYR A 33 -0.77 14.45 -5.87
CA TYR A 33 -1.58 14.06 -7.03
C TYR A 33 -2.40 12.83 -6.65
N PRO A 34 -3.42 12.99 -5.80
CA PRO A 34 -4.16 11.86 -5.26
C PRO A 34 -5.07 11.21 -6.31
N TRP A 35 -5.33 9.92 -6.11
CA TRP A 35 -6.35 9.21 -6.88
C TRP A 35 -7.74 9.79 -6.57
N SER A 36 -8.60 9.78 -7.58
CA SER A 36 -10.00 10.21 -7.41
C SER A 36 -10.84 9.09 -6.81
N GLU A 37 -12.02 9.47 -6.32
CA GLU A 37 -13.02 8.50 -5.85
C GLU A 37 -13.32 7.45 -6.92
N LYS A 38 -13.47 7.91 -8.18
CA LYS A 38 -13.77 7.01 -9.29
C LYS A 38 -12.72 5.92 -9.46
N ILE A 39 -11.45 6.26 -9.31
CA ILE A 39 -10.37 5.27 -9.45
C ILE A 39 -10.49 4.20 -8.37
N PHE A 40 -10.74 4.57 -7.12
CA PHE A 40 -10.91 3.60 -6.05
C PHE A 40 -12.15 2.71 -6.28
N LEU A 41 -13.26 3.31 -6.67
CA LEU A 41 -14.48 2.56 -6.96
C LEU A 41 -14.28 1.59 -8.13
N ASP A 42 -13.57 2.02 -9.17
CA ASP A 42 -13.25 1.17 -10.31
C ASP A 42 -12.40 -0.04 -9.88
N CYS A 43 -11.45 0.16 -8.97
CA CYS A 43 -10.62 -0.93 -8.46
C CYS A 43 -11.48 -1.97 -7.72
N ILE A 44 -12.41 -1.52 -6.89
CA ILE A 44 -13.31 -2.43 -6.17
C ILE A 44 -14.20 -3.19 -7.17
N THR A 45 -14.76 -2.47 -8.13
CA THR A 45 -15.70 -3.03 -9.11
C THR A 45 -15.03 -4.04 -10.04
N HIS A 46 -13.78 -3.80 -10.45
CA HIS A 46 -13.07 -4.63 -11.42
C HIS A 46 -12.21 -5.72 -10.77
N ASN A 47 -12.52 -6.08 -9.52
CA ASN A 47 -11.91 -7.20 -8.82
C ASN A 47 -10.40 -7.07 -8.60
N TYR A 48 -9.91 -5.85 -8.44
CA TYR A 48 -8.57 -5.70 -7.91
C TYR A 48 -8.58 -6.17 -6.46
N HIS A 49 -7.44 -6.63 -6.00
CA HIS A 49 -7.32 -7.10 -4.62
C HIS A 49 -7.08 -5.88 -3.73
N CYS A 50 -8.14 -5.46 -3.04
CA CYS A 50 -8.12 -4.21 -2.26
C CYS A 50 -8.39 -4.53 -0.79
N LYS A 51 -7.48 -4.10 0.08
CA LYS A 51 -7.58 -4.34 1.52
C LYS A 51 -7.42 -3.05 2.30
N VAL A 52 -8.05 -3.00 3.45
CA VAL A 52 -7.87 -1.90 4.41
C VAL A 52 -7.35 -2.45 5.72
N LEU A 53 -6.63 -1.59 6.45
CA LEU A 53 -6.13 -1.89 7.78
C LEU A 53 -6.93 -1.06 8.77
N LEU A 54 -7.61 -1.76 9.69
CA LEU A 54 -8.39 -1.13 10.74
C LEU A 54 -7.70 -1.34 12.07
N LEU A 55 -7.60 -0.27 12.86
CA LEU A 55 -7.05 -0.31 14.20
C LEU A 55 -8.13 0.17 15.14
N ASP A 56 -8.66 -0.74 15.99
CA ASP A 56 -9.84 -0.46 16.83
C ASP A 56 -10.97 0.18 16.01
N GLU A 57 -11.24 -0.41 14.84
CA GLU A 57 -12.28 0.02 13.90
C GLU A 57 -11.99 1.35 13.18
N ILE A 58 -10.82 1.96 13.43
CA ILE A 58 -10.41 3.17 12.71
C ILE A 58 -9.59 2.75 11.49
N LEU A 59 -9.94 3.25 10.32
CA LEU A 59 -9.18 2.97 9.11
C LEU A 59 -7.86 3.75 9.14
N VAL A 60 -6.75 3.03 9.17
CA VAL A 60 -5.42 3.63 9.27
C VAL A 60 -4.54 3.39 8.05
N GLY A 61 -4.96 2.52 7.14
CA GLY A 61 -4.18 2.26 5.94
C GLY A 61 -4.94 1.42 4.94
N TYR A 62 -4.37 1.31 3.74
CA TYR A 62 -4.98 0.52 2.67
C TYR A 62 -3.92 0.11 1.66
N VAL A 63 -4.23 -0.94 0.91
CA VAL A 63 -3.39 -1.40 -0.18
C VAL A 63 -4.27 -1.88 -1.32
N ILE A 64 -3.92 -1.49 -2.54
CA ILE A 64 -4.60 -1.89 -3.77
C ILE A 64 -3.60 -2.60 -4.66
N THR A 65 -3.94 -3.83 -5.05
CA THR A 65 -3.06 -4.64 -5.88
C THR A 65 -3.81 -5.21 -7.06
N SER A 66 -3.06 -5.45 -8.13
CA SER A 66 -3.52 -6.20 -9.29
C SER A 66 -2.80 -7.54 -9.29
N LEU A 67 -3.58 -8.63 -9.37
CA LEU A 67 -3.03 -9.97 -9.39
C LEU A 67 -3.23 -10.53 -10.80
N VAL A 68 -2.13 -10.72 -11.53
CA VAL A 68 -2.16 -11.27 -12.88
C VAL A 68 -1.19 -12.44 -12.95
N GLN A 69 -1.70 -13.62 -13.21
CA GLN A 69 -0.92 -14.85 -13.23
C GLN A 69 -0.21 -15.02 -11.88
N ASN A 70 1.11 -15.10 -11.87
CA ASN A 70 1.90 -15.32 -10.65
C ASN A 70 2.53 -14.03 -10.14
N GLU A 71 2.04 -12.88 -10.56
CA GLU A 71 2.60 -11.59 -10.21
C GLU A 71 1.59 -10.70 -9.51
N CYS A 72 2.05 -9.98 -8.51
CA CYS A 72 1.27 -8.99 -7.76
C CYS A 72 1.86 -7.62 -8.00
N HIS A 73 1.06 -6.70 -8.51
CA HIS A 73 1.45 -5.30 -8.68
C HIS A 73 0.79 -4.48 -7.60
N ILE A 74 1.58 -3.91 -6.69
CA ILE A 74 1.05 -2.97 -5.70
C ILE A 74 0.86 -1.64 -6.40
N MET A 75 -0.40 -1.23 -6.54
CA MET A 75 -0.75 -0.01 -7.25
C MET A 75 -0.84 1.20 -6.33
N ASN A 76 -1.18 0.98 -5.07
CA ASN A 76 -1.27 2.02 -4.07
C ASN A 76 -1.19 1.39 -2.69
N LEU A 77 -0.37 1.96 -1.81
CA LEU A 77 -0.27 1.55 -0.42
C LEU A 77 -0.04 2.81 0.40
N CYS A 78 -0.85 3.03 1.41
CA CYS A 78 -0.75 4.24 2.20
C CYS A 78 -1.12 3.97 3.65
N ILE A 79 -0.40 4.59 4.57
CA ILE A 79 -0.71 4.61 6.00
C ILE A 79 -1.06 6.05 6.37
N LYS A 80 -2.14 6.21 7.13
CA LYS A 80 -2.59 7.51 7.62
C LYS A 80 -1.46 8.20 8.37
N LYS A 81 -1.30 9.50 8.12
CA LYS A 81 -0.13 10.27 8.57
C LYS A 81 0.19 10.09 10.05
N ASN A 82 -0.82 10.19 10.91
CA ASN A 82 -0.64 10.10 12.37
C ASN A 82 -0.26 8.70 12.85
N TYR A 83 -0.38 7.70 11.99
CA TYR A 83 -0.09 6.30 12.33
C TYR A 83 1.20 5.79 11.69
N ARG A 84 1.93 6.67 10.99
CA ARG A 84 3.22 6.30 10.37
C ARG A 84 4.29 6.13 11.43
N SER A 85 5.34 5.37 11.07
CA SER A 85 6.49 5.11 11.95
C SER A 85 6.14 4.30 13.20
N HIS A 86 5.05 3.53 13.15
CA HIS A 86 4.61 2.64 14.23
C HIS A 86 4.57 1.18 13.79
N GLY A 87 5.11 0.87 12.61
CA GLY A 87 5.16 -0.51 12.11
C GLY A 87 3.93 -0.96 11.34
N TYR A 88 2.95 -0.11 11.10
CA TYR A 88 1.73 -0.51 10.40
C TYR A 88 1.94 -0.77 8.91
N GLY A 89 2.85 -0.03 8.26
CA GLY A 89 3.21 -0.30 6.87
C GLY A 89 3.82 -1.68 6.71
N LYS A 90 4.73 -2.03 7.62
CA LYS A 90 5.32 -3.36 7.65
C LYS A 90 4.27 -4.44 7.89
N TYR A 91 3.36 -4.19 8.82
CA TYR A 91 2.26 -5.13 9.13
C TYR A 91 1.40 -5.36 7.88
N LEU A 92 1.01 -4.27 7.22
CA LEU A 92 0.16 -4.33 6.03
C LEU A 92 0.85 -5.12 4.91
N LEU A 93 2.13 -4.84 4.65
CA LEU A 93 2.90 -5.57 3.65
C LEU A 93 3.02 -7.06 3.98
N ASN A 94 3.27 -7.38 5.24
CA ASN A 94 3.44 -8.78 5.65
C ASN A 94 2.14 -9.56 5.51
N GLU A 95 1.00 -8.94 5.84
CA GLU A 95 -0.31 -9.58 5.64
C GLU A 95 -0.60 -9.77 4.15
N LEU A 96 -0.27 -8.79 3.33
CA LEU A 96 -0.40 -8.91 1.89
C LEU A 96 0.46 -10.06 1.36
N HIS A 97 1.74 -10.14 1.77
CA HIS A 97 2.64 -11.18 1.30
C HIS A 97 2.13 -12.58 1.66
N LYS A 98 1.63 -12.75 2.88
CA LYS A 98 1.04 -14.03 3.30
C LYS A 98 -0.14 -14.41 2.42
N GLU A 99 -1.00 -13.45 2.16
CA GLU A 99 -2.23 -13.68 1.41
C GLU A 99 -1.95 -14.04 -0.05
N ILE A 100 -1.10 -13.26 -0.73
CA ILE A 100 -0.83 -13.49 -2.14
C ILE A 100 0.00 -14.76 -2.38
N THR A 101 0.78 -15.18 -1.40
CA THR A 101 1.49 -16.46 -1.47
C THR A 101 0.49 -17.61 -1.57
N ASN A 102 -0.65 -17.50 -0.89
CA ASN A 102 -1.73 -18.49 -0.97
C ASN A 102 -2.40 -18.50 -2.34
N PHE A 103 -2.22 -17.46 -3.14
CA PHE A 103 -2.73 -17.39 -4.52
C PHE A 103 -1.66 -17.76 -5.55
N ASN A 104 -0.58 -18.41 -5.11
CA ASN A 104 0.55 -18.80 -5.96
C ASN A 104 1.30 -17.63 -6.60
N CYS A 105 1.21 -16.43 -6.02
CA CYS A 105 2.04 -15.32 -6.44
C CYS A 105 3.48 -15.55 -6.01
N LYS A 106 4.41 -15.28 -6.92
CA LYS A 106 5.84 -15.47 -6.69
C LYS A 106 6.60 -14.17 -6.66
N LEU A 107 6.05 -13.15 -7.29
CA LEU A 107 6.72 -11.85 -7.44
C LEU A 107 5.75 -10.73 -7.09
N VAL A 108 6.24 -9.79 -6.29
CA VAL A 108 5.53 -8.53 -6.01
C VAL A 108 6.37 -7.40 -6.55
N PHE A 109 5.75 -6.47 -7.27
CA PHE A 109 6.47 -5.29 -7.74
C PHE A 109 5.61 -4.04 -7.59
N LEU A 110 6.27 -2.89 -7.63
CA LEU A 110 5.62 -1.59 -7.49
C LEU A 110 6.49 -0.49 -8.11
N GLU A 111 5.87 0.65 -8.38
CA GLU A 111 6.57 1.87 -8.74
C GLU A 111 6.56 2.82 -7.53
N CYS A 112 7.67 3.53 -7.31
CA CYS A 112 7.78 4.45 -6.19
C CYS A 112 8.55 5.70 -6.62
N ARG A 113 8.07 6.88 -6.20
CA ARG A 113 8.79 8.13 -6.44
C ARG A 113 10.11 8.12 -5.67
N PRO A 114 11.23 8.50 -6.30
CA PRO A 114 12.50 8.64 -5.57
C PRO A 114 12.38 9.64 -4.42
N SER A 115 11.51 10.64 -4.55
CA SER A 115 11.29 11.64 -3.51
C SER A 115 10.56 11.09 -2.28
N ASN A 116 9.87 9.97 -2.41
CA ASN A 116 9.14 9.37 -1.28
C ASN A 116 10.09 8.49 -0.46
N LYS A 117 10.92 9.15 0.35
CA LYS A 117 11.99 8.49 1.12
C LYS A 117 11.45 7.48 2.14
N SER A 118 10.33 7.81 2.79
CA SER A 118 9.79 6.90 3.81
C SER A 118 9.26 5.61 3.19
N ALA A 119 8.60 5.69 2.03
CA ALA A 119 8.13 4.52 1.31
C ALA A 119 9.31 3.66 0.83
N LEU A 120 10.33 4.29 0.23
CA LEU A 120 11.52 3.57 -0.20
C LEU A 120 12.18 2.83 0.95
N SER A 121 12.30 3.49 2.11
CA SER A 121 12.88 2.86 3.29
C SER A 121 12.06 1.64 3.73
N LEU A 122 10.74 1.77 3.75
CA LEU A 122 9.86 0.66 4.10
C LEU A 122 10.07 -0.53 3.17
N TYR A 123 9.99 -0.29 1.87
CA TYR A 123 10.09 -1.38 0.89
C TYR A 123 11.45 -2.05 0.95
N LYS A 124 12.53 -1.29 1.05
CA LYS A 124 13.89 -1.85 1.13
C LYS A 124 14.07 -2.70 2.38
N LYS A 125 13.55 -2.23 3.52
CA LYS A 125 13.60 -3.01 4.77
C LYS A 125 12.80 -4.31 4.68
N GLU A 126 11.75 -4.32 3.86
CA GLU A 126 10.92 -5.51 3.69
C GLU A 126 11.41 -6.41 2.54
N GLY A 127 12.60 -6.16 2.03
CA GLY A 127 13.26 -7.05 1.08
C GLY A 127 13.05 -6.73 -0.38
N TYR A 128 12.53 -5.55 -0.71
CA TYR A 128 12.37 -5.12 -2.09
C TYR A 128 13.69 -4.58 -2.63
N ASN A 129 13.98 -4.87 -3.90
CA ASN A 129 15.17 -4.40 -4.58
C ASN A 129 14.78 -3.58 -5.80
N GLU A 130 15.62 -2.58 -6.14
CA GLU A 130 15.41 -1.80 -7.34
C GLU A 130 15.74 -2.66 -8.56
N VAL A 131 14.82 -2.75 -9.49
CA VAL A 131 14.99 -3.55 -10.70
C VAL A 131 14.86 -2.75 -11.99
N GLY A 132 14.45 -1.48 -11.90
CA GLY A 132 14.34 -0.65 -13.09
C GLY A 132 13.88 0.76 -12.77
N ILE A 133 13.73 1.55 -13.82
CA ILE A 133 13.27 2.94 -13.75
C ILE A 133 12.26 3.16 -14.88
N ARG A 134 11.16 3.83 -14.57
CA ARG A 134 10.23 4.36 -15.57
C ARG A 134 10.45 5.87 -15.66
N LYS A 135 10.91 6.33 -16.80
CA LYS A 135 11.19 7.76 -17.01
C LYS A 135 9.89 8.56 -17.07
N ASN A 136 9.91 9.75 -16.45
CA ASN A 136 8.80 10.71 -16.53
C ASN A 136 7.44 10.09 -16.23
N TYR A 137 7.39 9.27 -15.19
CA TYR A 137 6.20 8.47 -14.88
C TYR A 137 5.18 9.25 -14.06
N TYR A 138 5.64 10.02 -13.08
CA TYR A 138 4.76 10.74 -12.16
C TYR A 138 4.71 12.22 -12.48
N PRO A 139 3.54 12.88 -12.39
CA PRO A 139 3.49 14.33 -12.44
C PRO A 139 4.22 14.92 -11.23
N ALA A 140 4.87 16.07 -11.43
CA ALA A 140 5.63 16.75 -10.39
C ALA A 140 5.56 18.26 -10.64
N PRO A 141 5.83 19.11 -9.62
CA PRO A 141 5.76 20.56 -9.79
C PRO A 141 6.65 21.10 -10.91
N SER A 142 7.81 20.45 -11.16
CA SER A 142 8.73 20.85 -12.22
C SER A 142 8.50 20.11 -13.53
N GLY A 143 7.35 19.42 -13.70
CA GLY A 143 7.03 18.63 -14.86
C GLY A 143 6.74 17.18 -14.50
N TYR A 144 7.80 16.36 -14.45
CA TYR A 144 7.66 14.93 -14.17
C TYR A 144 8.79 14.43 -13.28
N GLU A 145 8.51 13.37 -12.57
CA GLU A 145 9.48 12.63 -11.75
C GLU A 145 9.49 11.18 -12.24
N ASP A 146 10.67 10.56 -12.28
CA ASP A 146 10.80 9.15 -12.64
C ASP A 146 10.20 8.27 -11.55
N ALA A 147 9.90 7.02 -11.89
CA ALA A 147 9.53 6.00 -10.93
C ALA A 147 10.66 4.99 -10.81
N LEU A 148 10.99 4.62 -9.58
CA LEU A 148 11.82 3.46 -9.33
C LEU A 148 10.90 2.24 -9.32
N ILE A 149 11.31 1.18 -10.00
CA ILE A 149 10.60 -0.09 -9.97
C ILE A 149 11.26 -0.97 -8.93
N LEU A 150 10.49 -1.38 -7.94
CA LEU A 150 10.96 -2.24 -6.86
C LEU A 150 10.27 -3.59 -6.96
N ALA A 151 11.00 -4.66 -6.65
CA ALA A 151 10.43 -6.00 -6.71
C ALA A 151 10.97 -6.90 -5.61
N LYS A 152 10.16 -7.88 -5.24
CA LYS A 152 10.51 -8.87 -4.23
C LYS A 152 9.95 -10.23 -4.63
N ASN A 153 10.76 -11.27 -4.50
CA ASN A 153 10.28 -12.64 -4.59
C ASN A 153 9.66 -13.00 -3.24
N VAL A 154 8.39 -13.43 -3.26
CA VAL A 154 7.66 -13.80 -2.04
C VAL A 154 7.50 -15.29 -1.88
N LYS A 155 7.99 -16.05 -2.83
CA LYS A 155 8.03 -17.49 -2.73
C LYS A 155 9.01 -17.90 -1.65
N GLU A 156 8.60 -18.84 -0.82
CA GLU A 156 9.47 -19.39 0.20
C GLU A 156 10.69 -20.11 -0.37
#